data_4306b502f4f48e4b2769a46bac9fdd76
#
_entry.id   4306b502f4f48e4b2769a46bac9fdd76
#
_cell.length_a   1.000
_cell.length_b   1.000
_cell.length_c   1.000
_cell.angle_alpha   90.00
_cell.angle_beta   90.00
_cell.angle_gamma   90.00
#
_symmetry.space_group_name_H-M   'P 1'
#
loop_
_entity.id
_entity.type
_entity.pdbx_description
1 polymer ?
#
loop_
_entity_poly.entity_id
_entity_poly.type
_entity_poly.pdbx_seq_one_letter_code
_entity_poly.pdbx_strand_id
1 'polypeptide(L)'
;MARVTASFLFVHMAALSVYGQEAKQLYEQTCAMCHGTGGKGDGPTSQALRPKPADLTVVVKDKNDAYLTKLITEGGPGVGKSPLMPSYKGVLNEEQMQSLIQYVKGLAAQ
;
A
#
# COMPACT_ATOMS: atom_id res chain seq x y z
N MET A 1 1.42 -47.63 -2.50
CA MET A 1 2.14 -46.91 -3.55
C MET A 1 1.78 -45.44 -3.51
N ALA A 2 2.74 -44.62 -3.24
CA ALA A 2 2.59 -43.24 -2.81
C ALA A 2 2.01 -42.31 -3.89
N ARG A 3 0.86 -41.75 -3.63
CA ARG A 3 0.35 -40.57 -4.33
C ARG A 3 0.39 -39.37 -3.37
N VAL A 4 1.53 -38.73 -3.30
CA VAL A 4 1.72 -37.52 -2.49
C VAL A 4 2.37 -36.44 -3.36
N THR A 5 1.63 -35.88 -4.32
CA THR A 5 2.17 -34.80 -5.12
C THR A 5 1.19 -33.65 -5.38
N ALA A 6 -0.06 -33.74 -4.92
CA ALA A 6 -1.05 -32.69 -5.20
C ALA A 6 -1.22 -31.65 -4.08
N SER A 7 -0.75 -31.93 -2.85
CA SER A 7 -1.03 -31.06 -1.71
C SER A 7 -0.14 -29.84 -1.56
N PHE A 8 1.08 -29.86 -2.08
CA PHE A 8 2.05 -28.76 -1.89
C PHE A 8 1.73 -27.48 -2.70
N LEU A 9 1.16 -27.63 -3.90
CA LEU A 9 0.81 -26.48 -4.74
C LEU A 9 -0.36 -25.65 -4.20
N PHE A 10 -1.33 -26.32 -3.57
CA PHE A 10 -2.48 -25.62 -2.98
C PHE A 10 -2.12 -24.77 -1.75
N VAL A 11 -1.18 -25.21 -0.93
CA VAL A 11 -0.74 -24.48 0.26
C VAL A 11 -0.03 -23.19 -0.11
N HIS A 12 0.79 -23.17 -1.18
CA HIS A 12 1.49 -21.97 -1.64
C HIS A 12 0.53 -20.90 -2.21
N MET A 13 -0.48 -21.30 -2.96
CA MET A 13 -1.46 -20.37 -3.51
C MET A 13 -2.33 -19.74 -2.42
N ALA A 14 -2.70 -20.50 -1.40
CA ALA A 14 -3.47 -19.98 -0.26
C ALA A 14 -2.68 -18.95 0.55
N ALA A 15 -1.38 -19.18 0.77
CA ALA A 15 -0.50 -18.24 1.48
C ALA A 15 -0.36 -16.89 0.74
N LEU A 16 -0.15 -16.91 -0.59
CA LEU A 16 -0.07 -15.70 -1.41
C LEU A 16 -1.39 -14.91 -1.39
N SER A 17 -2.53 -15.59 -1.42
CA SER A 17 -3.85 -14.96 -1.31
C SER A 17 -4.06 -14.27 0.03
N VAL A 18 -3.61 -14.87 1.14
CA VAL A 18 -3.69 -14.28 2.48
C VAL A 18 -2.86 -12.99 2.57
N TYR A 19 -1.63 -12.98 2.08
CA TYR A 19 -0.78 -11.78 2.06
C TYR A 19 -1.39 -10.65 1.23
N GLY A 20 -1.98 -10.94 0.09
CA GLY A 20 -2.66 -9.95 -0.74
C GLY A 20 -3.87 -9.35 -0.04
N GLN A 21 -4.65 -10.16 0.69
CA GLN A 21 -5.80 -9.69 1.47
C GLN A 21 -5.38 -8.83 2.65
N GLU A 22 -4.31 -9.18 3.34
CA GLU A 22 -3.76 -8.38 4.45
C GLU A 22 -3.28 -7.01 3.97
N ALA A 23 -2.58 -6.95 2.84
CA ALA A 23 -2.11 -5.70 2.26
C ALA A 23 -3.29 -4.79 1.87
N LYS A 24 -4.33 -5.35 1.28
CA LYS A 24 -5.55 -4.62 0.93
C LYS A 24 -6.23 -4.06 2.18
N GLN A 25 -6.43 -4.86 3.21
CA GLN A 25 -7.02 -4.43 4.47
C GLN A 25 -6.18 -3.32 5.12
N LEU A 26 -4.88 -3.49 5.13
CA LEU A 26 -3.95 -2.52 5.68
C LEU A 26 -4.06 -1.18 4.94
N TYR A 27 -4.09 -1.22 3.62
CA TYR A 27 -4.29 -0.04 2.79
C TYR A 27 -5.64 0.64 3.10
N GLU A 28 -6.71 -0.12 3.17
CA GLU A 28 -8.05 0.41 3.46
C GLU A 28 -8.13 1.08 4.83
N GLN A 29 -7.41 0.56 5.82
CA GLN A 29 -7.38 1.10 7.17
C GLN A 29 -6.47 2.32 7.34
N THR A 30 -5.41 2.43 6.53
CA THR A 30 -4.37 3.44 6.74
C THR A 30 -4.28 4.50 5.65
N CYS A 31 -4.65 4.21 4.42
CA CYS A 31 -4.42 5.07 3.26
C CYS A 31 -5.71 5.51 2.56
N ALA A 32 -6.71 4.63 2.49
CA ALA A 32 -7.90 4.84 1.66
C ALA A 32 -8.77 6.00 2.13
N MET A 33 -8.72 6.37 3.41
CA MET A 33 -9.49 7.51 3.93
C MET A 33 -9.15 8.81 3.19
N CYS A 34 -7.91 8.98 2.81
CA CYS A 34 -7.44 10.12 2.02
C CYS A 34 -7.29 9.77 0.54
N HIS A 35 -6.59 8.68 0.23
CA HIS A 35 -6.24 8.34 -1.16
C HIS A 35 -7.33 7.59 -1.92
N GLY A 36 -8.37 7.11 -1.25
CA GLY A 36 -9.45 6.33 -1.87
C GLY A 36 -9.09 4.86 -2.02
N THR A 37 -10.11 4.01 -2.15
CA THR A 37 -9.94 2.56 -2.31
C THR A 37 -9.23 2.19 -3.60
N GLY A 38 -9.41 2.98 -4.66
CA GLY A 38 -8.70 2.85 -5.93
C GLY A 38 -7.39 3.63 -6.01
N GLY A 39 -7.02 4.37 -4.96
CA GLY A 39 -5.80 5.15 -4.93
C GLY A 39 -5.83 6.47 -5.69
N LYS A 40 -6.99 6.92 -6.13
CA LYS A 40 -7.12 8.09 -7.04
C LYS A 40 -7.14 9.44 -6.33
N GLY A 41 -6.89 9.49 -5.02
CA GLY A 41 -6.93 10.73 -4.26
C GLY A 41 -8.34 11.18 -3.89
N ASP A 42 -9.31 10.32 -3.98
CA ASP A 42 -10.75 10.56 -3.83
C ASP A 42 -11.36 9.92 -2.58
N GLY A 43 -10.55 9.73 -1.54
CA GLY A 43 -11.04 9.19 -0.27
C GLY A 43 -12.08 10.08 0.40
N PRO A 44 -12.82 9.54 1.38
CA PRO A 44 -13.90 10.27 2.06
C PRO A 44 -13.48 11.63 2.63
N THR A 45 -12.22 11.76 3.08
CA THR A 45 -11.70 13.01 3.66
C THR A 45 -11.06 13.95 2.63
N SER A 46 -10.88 13.52 1.38
CA SER A 46 -10.14 14.27 0.36
C SER A 46 -10.70 15.66 0.09
N GLN A 47 -12.02 15.82 0.19
CA GLN A 47 -12.69 17.10 -0.04
C GLN A 47 -12.28 18.19 0.95
N ALA A 48 -11.92 17.79 2.18
CA ALA A 48 -11.51 18.71 3.25
C ALA A 48 -10.00 18.98 3.27
N LEU A 49 -9.21 18.28 2.46
CA LEU A 49 -7.76 18.39 2.46
C LEU A 49 -7.26 19.33 1.34
N ARG A 50 -6.32 20.19 1.71
CA ARG A 50 -5.61 21.09 0.78
C ARG A 50 -4.12 21.12 1.14
N PRO A 51 -3.21 20.69 0.25
CA PRO A 51 -3.53 20.15 -1.07
C PRO A 51 -4.27 18.81 -1.00
N LYS A 52 -4.96 18.45 -2.06
CA LYS A 52 -5.63 17.16 -2.17
C LYS A 52 -4.63 15.99 -2.08
N PRO A 53 -5.05 14.84 -1.53
CA PRO A 53 -4.22 13.63 -1.60
C PRO A 53 -3.86 13.30 -3.06
N ALA A 54 -2.63 12.82 -3.25
CA ALA A 54 -2.16 12.45 -4.58
C ALA A 54 -2.95 11.27 -5.17
N ASP A 55 -3.07 11.27 -6.49
CA ASP A 55 -3.52 10.10 -7.25
C ASP A 55 -2.37 9.09 -7.35
N LEU A 56 -2.44 8.04 -6.54
CA LEU A 56 -1.40 7.02 -6.46
C LEU A 56 -1.26 6.22 -7.76
N THR A 57 -2.32 6.11 -8.54
CA THR A 57 -2.28 5.41 -9.84
C THR A 57 -1.37 6.10 -10.85
N VAL A 58 -1.05 7.36 -10.59
CA VAL A 58 -0.18 8.18 -11.45
C VAL A 58 1.19 8.38 -10.80
N VAL A 59 1.21 8.87 -9.56
CA VAL A 59 2.46 9.37 -8.97
C VAL A 59 3.45 8.29 -8.57
N VAL A 60 2.99 7.06 -8.30
CA VAL A 60 3.91 5.98 -7.90
C VAL A 60 4.63 5.32 -9.08
N LYS A 61 4.20 5.56 -10.31
CA LYS A 61 4.75 4.90 -11.50
C LYS A 61 6.25 5.13 -11.69
N ASP A 62 6.73 6.30 -11.34
CA ASP A 62 8.14 6.70 -11.48
C ASP A 62 8.90 6.67 -10.15
N LYS A 63 8.30 6.14 -9.08
CA LYS A 63 8.92 6.06 -7.76
C LYS A 63 9.42 4.65 -7.47
N ASN A 64 10.64 4.56 -6.91
CA ASN A 64 11.18 3.29 -6.48
C ASN A 64 10.70 2.93 -5.06
N ASP A 65 10.95 1.68 -4.66
CA ASP A 65 10.53 1.18 -3.35
C ASP A 65 11.20 1.93 -2.20
N ALA A 66 12.45 2.36 -2.35
CA ALA A 66 13.16 3.14 -1.34
C ALA A 66 12.49 4.49 -1.07
N TYR A 67 12.05 5.18 -2.12
CA TYR A 67 11.31 6.44 -2.00
C TYR A 67 9.97 6.22 -1.29
N LEU A 68 9.21 5.21 -1.72
CA LEU A 68 7.91 4.90 -1.13
C LEU A 68 8.04 4.49 0.34
N THR A 69 9.07 3.71 0.68
CA THR A 69 9.37 3.35 2.07
C THR A 69 9.64 4.59 2.91
N LYS A 70 10.46 5.51 2.41
CA LYS A 70 10.78 6.76 3.11
C LYS A 70 9.53 7.64 3.30
N LEU A 71 8.73 7.79 2.24
CA LEU A 71 7.48 8.57 2.29
C LEU A 71 6.52 8.03 3.35
N ILE A 72 6.28 6.73 3.34
CA ILE A 72 5.33 6.12 4.29
C ILE A 72 5.90 6.16 5.71
N THR A 73 7.18 5.88 5.88
CA THR A 73 7.84 5.89 7.19
C THR A 73 7.87 7.29 7.81
N GLU A 74 8.29 8.30 7.04
CA GLU A 74 8.53 9.65 7.55
C GLU A 74 7.38 10.62 7.30
N GLY A 75 6.41 10.22 6.46
CA GLY A 75 5.33 11.10 6.04
C GLY A 75 5.74 12.08 4.93
N GLY A 76 4.81 12.93 4.51
CA GLY A 76 5.05 13.92 3.46
C GLY A 76 6.25 14.83 3.72
N PRO A 77 6.40 15.39 4.93
CA PRO A 77 7.54 16.27 5.23
C PRO A 77 8.91 15.62 5.03
N GLY A 78 9.03 14.31 5.26
CA GLY A 78 10.28 13.58 5.08
C GLY A 78 10.80 13.53 3.65
N VAL A 79 9.94 13.79 2.67
CA VAL A 79 10.27 13.84 1.24
C VAL A 79 9.93 15.18 0.60
N GLY A 80 9.72 16.23 1.40
CA GLY A 80 9.41 17.57 0.91
C GLY A 80 7.99 17.71 0.34
N LYS A 81 7.05 16.90 0.81
CA LYS A 81 5.65 16.90 0.39
C LYS A 81 4.75 17.37 1.53
N SER A 82 3.43 17.28 1.32
CA SER A 82 2.43 17.82 2.26
C SER A 82 2.56 17.26 3.67
N PRO A 83 2.48 18.12 4.72
CA PRO A 83 2.44 17.69 6.12
C PRO A 83 1.14 16.93 6.47
N LEU A 84 0.14 16.95 5.59
CA LEU A 84 -1.11 16.22 5.79
C LEU A 84 -0.94 14.71 5.59
N MET A 85 0.09 14.28 4.85
CA MET A 85 0.49 12.87 4.77
C MET A 85 1.24 12.50 6.05
N PRO A 86 0.65 11.69 6.94
CA PRO A 86 1.27 11.39 8.23
C PRO A 86 2.42 10.39 8.12
N SER A 87 3.26 10.35 9.16
CA SER A 87 4.28 9.33 9.35
C SER A 87 3.66 8.06 9.90
N TYR A 88 4.06 6.92 9.36
CA TYR A 88 3.69 5.59 9.87
C TYR A 88 4.84 4.90 10.59
N LYS A 89 5.85 5.66 11.00
CA LYS A 89 6.97 5.14 11.78
C LYS A 89 6.47 4.50 13.07
N GLY A 90 6.88 3.25 13.32
CA GLY A 90 6.46 2.49 14.50
C GLY A 90 5.03 1.94 14.42
N VAL A 91 4.28 2.22 13.37
CA VAL A 91 2.92 1.70 13.14
C VAL A 91 2.96 0.43 12.27
N LEU A 92 3.79 0.45 11.24
CA LEU A 92 3.97 -0.68 10.31
C LEU A 92 5.31 -1.34 10.57
N ASN A 93 5.32 -2.68 10.60
CA ASN A 93 6.58 -3.42 10.55
C ASN A 93 7.10 -3.48 9.10
N GLU A 94 8.31 -4.00 8.91
CA GLU A 94 8.94 -4.03 7.59
C GLU A 94 8.16 -4.88 6.58
N GLU A 95 7.65 -6.04 7.00
CA GLU A 95 6.86 -6.92 6.15
C GLU A 95 5.55 -6.24 5.70
N GLN A 96 4.85 -5.60 6.62
CA GLN A 96 3.65 -4.82 6.32
C GLN A 96 3.96 -3.66 5.36
N MET A 97 5.06 -2.97 5.58
CA MET A 97 5.53 -1.89 4.72
C MET A 97 5.76 -2.38 3.29
N GLN A 98 6.48 -3.47 3.12
CA GLN A 98 6.78 -4.02 1.79
C GLN A 98 5.51 -4.51 1.08
N SER A 99 4.63 -5.18 1.80
CA SER A 99 3.34 -5.63 1.27
C SER A 99 2.46 -4.45 0.82
N LEU A 100 2.43 -3.40 1.61
CA LEU A 100 1.68 -2.19 1.31
C LEU A 100 2.23 -1.48 0.07
N ILE A 101 3.55 -1.37 -0.07
CA ILE A 101 4.19 -0.79 -1.25
C ILE A 101 3.82 -1.57 -2.51
N GLN A 102 3.87 -2.90 -2.47
CA GLN A 102 3.49 -3.73 -3.62
C GLN A 102 2.00 -3.57 -3.95
N TYR A 103 1.15 -3.46 -2.95
CA TYR A 103 -0.27 -3.20 -3.15
C TYR A 103 -0.51 -1.87 -3.89
N VAL A 104 0.11 -0.80 -3.42
CA VAL A 104 -0.01 0.54 -4.02
C VAL A 104 0.52 0.56 -5.45
N LYS A 105 1.65 -0.09 -5.72
CA LYS A 105 2.19 -0.24 -7.08
C LYS A 105 1.23 -1.03 -7.97
N GLY A 106 0.54 -2.01 -7.42
CA GLY A 106 -0.50 -2.76 -8.11
C GLY A 106 -1.70 -1.90 -8.51
N LEU A 107 -2.08 -0.91 -7.71
CA LEU A 107 -3.13 0.05 -8.08
C LEU A 107 -2.74 0.86 -9.33
N ALA A 108 -1.47 1.24 -9.44
CA ALA A 108 -0.96 1.99 -10.59
C ALA A 108 -0.83 1.13 -11.85
N ALA A 109 -0.79 -0.18 -11.73
CA ALA A 109 -0.66 -1.11 -12.86
C ALA A 109 -1.99 -1.49 -13.50
N GLN A 110 -3.10 -1.09 -12.93
CA GLN A 110 -4.45 -1.39 -13.45
C GLN A 110 -4.83 -0.51 -14.64
#